data_781c7d45d272fae15c4d570ad8ad3f21
#
_entry.id   781c7d45d272fae15c4d570ad8ad3f21
#
_cell.length_a   1.000
_cell.length_b   1.000
_cell.length_c   1.000
_cell.angle_alpha   90.00
_cell.angle_beta   90.00
_cell.angle_gamma   90.00
#
_symmetry.space_group_name_H-M   'P 1'
#
loop_
_entity.id
_entity.type
_entity.pdbx_description
1 polymer ?
#
loop_
_entity_poly.entity_id
_entity_poly.type
_entity_poly.pdbx_seq_one_letter_code
_entity_poly.pdbx_strand_id
1 'polypeptide(L)'
;MEIDFGTYHHSTPEESRRMRDRVESVFSGLLTSVYSADSEIRILDAGCGLGFLTSVAARCFPNSRITGVDIFGHGSLSDGTLEKAGANMKALGIEPRVELRRHDLMKPLDSDGAYDMAISNLVFHNLGKKRYLAYETVFNALKDGGYFILGDLFPSLMEDVEFFNGRCSIVSEKVSEGSGKWAYRILLLQKKQNE
;
A
#
# COMPACT_ATOMS: atom_id res chain seq x y z
N MET A 1 -23.97 4.09 -6.76
CA MET A 1 -22.81 4.46 -7.61
C MET A 1 -21.96 3.21 -7.74
N GLU A 2 -21.52 2.87 -8.95
CA GLU A 2 -20.68 1.68 -9.18
C GLU A 2 -19.25 1.96 -8.70
N ILE A 3 -18.64 0.99 -8.02
CA ILE A 3 -17.25 1.10 -7.54
C ILE A 3 -16.32 0.78 -8.71
N ASP A 4 -15.40 1.70 -9.00
CA ASP A 4 -14.43 1.52 -10.07
C ASP A 4 -13.00 1.84 -9.57
N PHE A 5 -12.20 0.80 -9.44
CA PHE A 5 -10.78 0.91 -9.05
C PHE A 5 -9.82 1.15 -10.24
N GLY A 6 -10.34 1.46 -11.43
CA GLY A 6 -9.56 1.76 -12.63
C GLY A 6 -8.88 0.54 -13.25
N THR A 7 -8.09 0.82 -14.28
CA THR A 7 -7.31 -0.19 -15.01
C THR A 7 -5.82 0.14 -14.88
N TYR A 8 -5.01 -0.85 -14.51
CA TYR A 8 -3.56 -0.70 -14.44
C TYR A 8 -2.95 -0.49 -15.83
N HIS A 9 -1.91 0.32 -15.90
CA HIS A 9 -1.18 0.55 -17.14
C HIS A 9 -0.68 -0.78 -17.75
N HIS A 10 -0.75 -0.89 -19.08
CA HIS A 10 -0.43 -2.13 -19.83
C HIS A 10 -1.30 -3.35 -19.48
N SER A 11 -2.49 -3.15 -18.95
CA SER A 11 -3.41 -4.22 -18.56
C SER A 11 -4.82 -3.95 -19.12
N THR A 12 -5.62 -4.96 -19.25
CA THR A 12 -7.05 -4.84 -19.53
C THR A 12 -7.85 -4.69 -18.23
N PRO A 13 -9.12 -4.24 -18.29
CA PRO A 13 -9.98 -4.19 -17.10
C PRO A 13 -10.13 -5.57 -16.43
N GLU A 14 -10.19 -6.64 -17.20
CA GLU A 14 -10.33 -8.00 -16.69
C GLU A 14 -9.05 -8.49 -16.00
N GLU A 15 -7.87 -8.25 -16.59
CA GLU A 15 -6.59 -8.57 -15.99
C GLU A 15 -6.36 -7.78 -14.70
N SER A 16 -6.70 -6.48 -14.70
CA SER A 16 -6.64 -5.63 -13.52
C SER A 16 -7.54 -6.14 -12.39
N ARG A 17 -8.72 -6.66 -12.71
CA ARG A 17 -9.63 -7.27 -11.73
C ARG A 17 -9.04 -8.56 -11.18
N ARG A 18 -8.58 -9.48 -12.02
CA ARG A 18 -7.93 -10.73 -11.57
C ARG A 18 -6.70 -10.47 -10.69
N MET A 19 -5.90 -9.46 -11.04
CA MET A 19 -4.76 -9.06 -10.20
C MET A 19 -5.25 -8.60 -8.81
N ARG A 20 -6.28 -7.74 -8.76
CA ARG A 20 -6.86 -7.27 -7.50
C ARG A 20 -7.40 -8.42 -6.64
N ASP A 21 -8.12 -9.38 -7.23
CA ASP A 21 -8.66 -10.53 -6.50
C ASP A 21 -7.54 -11.34 -5.82
N ARG A 22 -6.42 -11.56 -6.52
CA ARG A 22 -5.24 -12.24 -5.95
C ARG A 22 -4.57 -11.41 -4.86
N VAL A 23 -4.36 -10.13 -5.12
CA VAL A 23 -3.77 -9.19 -4.15
C VAL A 23 -4.63 -9.13 -2.88
N GLU A 24 -5.95 -9.01 -3.01
CA GLU A 24 -6.88 -9.00 -1.89
C GLU A 24 -6.73 -10.24 -1.02
N SER A 25 -6.71 -11.44 -1.62
CA SER A 25 -6.56 -12.70 -0.88
C SER A 25 -5.28 -12.74 -0.05
N VAL A 26 -4.14 -12.35 -0.64
CA VAL A 26 -2.85 -12.37 0.06
C VAL A 26 -2.75 -11.26 1.10
N PHE A 27 -3.16 -10.03 0.75
CA PHE A 27 -3.12 -8.90 1.68
C PHE A 27 -4.03 -9.13 2.89
N SER A 28 -5.26 -9.61 2.70
CA SER A 28 -6.17 -9.91 3.81
C SER A 28 -5.56 -10.93 4.78
N GLY A 29 -4.92 -11.98 4.27
CA GLY A 29 -4.23 -12.96 5.11
C GLY A 29 -3.06 -12.37 5.89
N LEU A 30 -2.25 -11.51 5.26
CA LEU A 30 -1.12 -10.85 5.95
C LEU A 30 -1.61 -9.80 6.96
N LEU A 31 -2.61 -8.99 6.62
CA LEU A 31 -3.22 -8.00 7.50
C LEU A 31 -3.69 -8.65 8.80
N THR A 32 -4.49 -9.70 8.69
CA THR A 32 -5.07 -10.40 9.85
C THR A 32 -4.09 -11.32 10.57
N SER A 33 -2.89 -11.55 10.03
CA SER A 33 -1.83 -12.30 10.72
C SER A 33 -1.08 -11.48 11.76
N VAL A 34 -1.11 -10.14 11.68
CA VAL A 34 -0.34 -9.25 12.56
C VAL A 34 -1.19 -8.44 13.54
N TYR A 35 -2.48 -8.23 13.22
CA TYR A 35 -3.45 -7.58 14.11
C TYR A 35 -4.77 -8.34 14.11
N SER A 36 -5.48 -8.32 15.22
CA SER A 36 -6.85 -8.89 15.29
C SER A 36 -7.86 -7.95 14.62
N ALA A 37 -8.97 -8.50 14.12
CA ALA A 37 -9.97 -7.76 13.34
C ALA A 37 -10.62 -6.60 14.11
N ASP A 38 -10.67 -6.67 15.44
CA ASP A 38 -11.22 -5.66 16.33
C ASP A 38 -10.23 -4.55 16.73
N SER A 39 -8.97 -4.62 16.24
CA SER A 39 -7.93 -3.65 16.56
C SER A 39 -8.27 -2.25 16.08
N GLU A 40 -8.07 -1.27 16.94
CA GLU A 40 -8.19 0.16 16.64
C GLU A 40 -6.83 0.70 16.15
N ILE A 41 -6.46 0.39 14.91
CA ILE A 41 -5.17 0.75 14.33
C ILE A 41 -5.29 1.90 13.33
N ARG A 42 -4.17 2.62 13.16
CA ARG A 42 -4.01 3.64 12.12
C ARG A 42 -3.22 3.04 10.97
N ILE A 43 -3.78 3.11 9.77
CA ILE A 43 -3.20 2.51 8.56
C ILE A 43 -2.88 3.62 7.55
N LEU A 44 -1.67 3.58 6.97
CA LEU A 44 -1.26 4.39 5.83
C LEU A 44 -1.37 3.55 4.55
N ASP A 45 -2.18 3.98 3.58
CA ASP A 45 -2.19 3.41 2.23
C ASP A 45 -1.32 4.31 1.33
N ALA A 46 -0.08 3.88 1.09
CA ALA A 46 0.93 4.61 0.37
C ALA A 46 0.83 4.38 -1.15
N GLY A 47 0.33 5.36 -1.87
CA GLY A 47 -0.05 5.24 -3.28
C GLY A 47 -1.42 4.59 -3.42
N CYS A 48 -2.41 5.12 -2.72
CA CYS A 48 -3.75 4.51 -2.60
C CYS A 48 -4.53 4.46 -3.92
N GLY A 49 -4.17 5.24 -4.93
CA GLY A 49 -4.88 5.33 -6.21
C GLY A 49 -6.38 5.56 -6.01
N LEU A 50 -7.20 4.68 -6.55
CA LEU A 50 -8.67 4.73 -6.41
C LEU A 50 -9.21 4.00 -5.17
N GLY A 51 -8.33 3.63 -4.21
CA GLY A 51 -8.70 3.13 -2.89
C GLY A 51 -8.97 1.62 -2.82
N PHE A 52 -8.40 0.83 -3.73
CA PHE A 52 -8.56 -0.62 -3.69
C PHE A 52 -8.02 -1.23 -2.39
N LEU A 53 -6.73 -1.02 -2.05
CA LEU A 53 -6.17 -1.55 -0.81
C LEU A 53 -6.78 -0.89 0.44
N THR A 54 -7.09 0.40 0.38
CA THR A 54 -7.87 1.10 1.41
C THR A 54 -9.14 0.31 1.74
N SER A 55 -9.88 -0.15 0.71
CA SER A 55 -11.11 -0.93 0.90
C SER A 55 -10.86 -2.31 1.51
N VAL A 56 -9.78 -2.98 1.12
CA VAL A 56 -9.37 -4.28 1.70
C VAL A 56 -9.05 -4.12 3.18
N ALA A 57 -8.20 -3.16 3.53
CA ALA A 57 -7.83 -2.89 4.93
C ALA A 57 -9.04 -2.49 5.78
N ALA A 58 -9.94 -1.69 5.22
CA ALA A 58 -11.17 -1.28 5.87
C ALA A 58 -12.12 -2.46 6.19
N ARG A 59 -12.16 -3.48 5.34
CA ARG A 59 -12.93 -4.71 5.60
C ARG A 59 -12.27 -5.60 6.66
N CYS A 60 -10.92 -5.70 6.64
CA CYS A 60 -10.18 -6.47 7.63
C CYS A 60 -10.27 -5.86 9.04
N PHE A 61 -10.30 -4.52 9.14
CA PHE A 61 -10.28 -3.80 10.41
C PHE A 61 -11.40 -2.75 10.47
N PRO A 62 -12.61 -3.15 10.88
CA PRO A 62 -13.76 -2.24 10.95
C PRO A 62 -13.54 -1.02 11.86
N ASN A 63 -12.68 -1.13 12.87
CA ASN A 63 -12.38 -0.06 13.84
C ASN A 63 -11.16 0.78 13.47
N SER A 64 -10.50 0.50 12.33
CA SER A 64 -9.32 1.25 11.90
C SER A 64 -9.65 2.65 11.39
N ARG A 65 -8.64 3.54 11.45
CA ARG A 65 -8.59 4.80 10.70
C ARG A 65 -7.53 4.68 9.61
N ILE A 66 -7.89 5.02 8.39
CA ILE A 66 -7.02 4.84 7.23
C ILE A 66 -6.73 6.20 6.59
N THR A 67 -5.46 6.49 6.34
CA THR A 67 -5.05 7.63 5.53
C THR A 67 -4.51 7.10 4.21
N GLY A 68 -5.19 7.40 3.12
CA GLY A 68 -4.72 7.10 1.76
C GLY A 68 -4.01 8.33 1.17
N VAL A 69 -2.78 8.14 0.70
CA VAL A 69 -2.01 9.20 0.05
C VAL A 69 -1.63 8.80 -1.37
N ASP A 70 -1.79 9.73 -2.32
CA ASP A 70 -1.42 9.54 -3.72
C ASP A 70 -1.17 10.91 -4.37
N ILE A 71 -0.37 10.97 -5.45
CA ILE A 71 -0.24 12.20 -6.24
C ILE A 71 -1.49 12.49 -7.08
N PHE A 72 -2.27 11.46 -7.36
CA PHE A 72 -3.42 11.40 -8.27
C PHE A 72 -3.12 11.95 -9.68
N GLY A 73 -3.55 11.24 -10.70
CA GLY A 73 -3.30 11.62 -12.11
C GLY A 73 -2.01 11.06 -12.70
N HIS A 74 -1.33 10.11 -12.03
CA HIS A 74 -0.23 9.36 -12.65
C HIS A 74 -0.76 8.36 -13.68
N GLY A 75 -0.07 8.23 -14.84
CA GLY A 75 -0.49 7.34 -15.93
C GLY A 75 -0.45 5.84 -15.64
N SER A 76 -0.02 5.41 -14.46
CA SER A 76 -0.02 3.99 -14.03
C SER A 76 -1.42 3.44 -13.73
N LEU A 77 -2.40 4.31 -13.48
CA LEU A 77 -3.78 3.95 -13.22
C LEU A 77 -4.71 4.89 -14.00
N SER A 78 -5.62 4.31 -14.79
CA SER A 78 -6.58 5.11 -15.56
C SER A 78 -7.52 5.88 -14.64
N ASP A 79 -7.79 7.14 -15.00
CA ASP A 79 -8.73 8.05 -14.30
C ASP A 79 -8.50 8.17 -12.79
N GLY A 80 -7.25 8.02 -12.34
CA GLY A 80 -6.85 8.08 -10.93
C GLY A 80 -6.96 9.51 -10.38
N THR A 81 -8.16 9.92 -9.91
CA THR A 81 -8.40 11.24 -9.30
C THR A 81 -8.83 11.13 -7.84
N LEU A 82 -8.54 12.17 -7.05
CA LEU A 82 -8.96 12.22 -5.64
C LEU A 82 -10.49 12.16 -5.50
N GLU A 83 -11.21 12.83 -6.41
CA GLU A 83 -12.67 12.86 -6.41
C GLU A 83 -13.25 11.47 -6.66
N LYS A 84 -12.69 10.72 -7.61
CA LYS A 84 -13.13 9.35 -7.92
C LYS A 84 -12.79 8.38 -6.77
N ALA A 85 -11.61 8.53 -6.16
CA ALA A 85 -11.25 7.77 -4.97
C ALA A 85 -12.24 8.04 -3.81
N GLY A 86 -12.57 9.30 -3.54
CA GLY A 86 -13.57 9.69 -2.54
C GLY A 86 -14.97 9.13 -2.85
N ALA A 87 -15.38 9.14 -4.11
CA ALA A 87 -16.65 8.55 -4.53
C ALA A 87 -16.69 7.02 -4.27
N ASN A 88 -15.57 6.31 -4.49
CA ASN A 88 -15.46 4.90 -4.14
C ASN A 88 -15.59 4.66 -2.62
N MET A 89 -14.91 5.47 -1.78
CA MET A 89 -15.01 5.34 -0.31
C MET A 89 -16.43 5.56 0.18
N LYS A 90 -17.14 6.53 -0.40
CA LYS A 90 -18.55 6.79 -0.11
C LYS A 90 -19.46 5.65 -0.55
N ALA A 91 -19.26 5.11 -1.76
CA ALA A 91 -20.04 3.98 -2.28
C ALA A 91 -19.85 2.71 -1.43
N LEU A 92 -18.65 2.56 -0.83
CA LEU A 92 -18.31 1.46 0.09
C LEU A 92 -18.80 1.71 1.53
N GLY A 93 -19.28 2.90 1.87
CA GLY A 93 -19.72 3.24 3.23
C GLY A 93 -18.56 3.35 4.25
N ILE A 94 -17.32 3.54 3.78
CA ILE A 94 -16.13 3.62 4.65
C ILE A 94 -15.59 5.05 4.78
N GLU A 95 -16.15 6.02 4.06
CA GLU A 95 -15.73 7.43 4.06
C GLU A 95 -15.52 8.02 5.48
N PRO A 96 -16.35 7.74 6.52
CA PRO A 96 -16.16 8.37 7.83
C PRO A 96 -14.86 8.02 8.56
N ARG A 97 -14.16 6.99 8.11
CA ARG A 97 -12.91 6.51 8.73
C ARG A 97 -11.71 6.47 7.77
N VAL A 98 -11.90 7.02 6.56
CA VAL A 98 -10.87 7.13 5.53
C VAL A 98 -10.61 8.59 5.19
N GLU A 99 -9.37 9.03 5.34
CA GLU A 99 -8.91 10.33 4.88
C GLU A 99 -8.06 10.14 3.63
N LEU A 100 -8.43 10.80 2.54
CA LEU A 100 -7.64 10.80 1.30
C LEU A 100 -6.92 12.13 1.14
N ARG A 101 -5.61 12.08 0.89
CA ARG A 101 -4.75 13.26 0.73
C ARG A 101 -3.95 13.19 -0.56
N ARG A 102 -3.86 14.31 -1.28
CA ARG A 102 -2.87 14.45 -2.35
C ARG A 102 -1.49 14.66 -1.72
N HIS A 103 -0.59 13.70 -1.94
CA HIS A 103 0.77 13.75 -1.41
C HIS A 103 1.75 13.02 -2.33
N ASP A 104 2.95 13.56 -2.47
CA ASP A 104 4.07 12.96 -3.16
C ASP A 104 4.94 12.20 -2.14
N LEU A 105 4.95 10.87 -2.22
CA LEU A 105 5.72 10.01 -1.30
C LEU A 105 7.24 10.28 -1.30
N MET A 106 7.77 10.98 -2.32
CA MET A 106 9.16 11.42 -2.31
C MET A 106 9.43 12.59 -1.36
N LYS A 107 8.39 13.10 -0.69
CA LYS A 107 8.46 14.16 0.33
C LYS A 107 8.03 13.61 1.69
N PRO A 108 8.59 14.11 2.80
CA PRO A 108 8.18 13.69 4.14
C PRO A 108 6.67 13.89 4.35
N LEU A 109 6.06 12.97 5.12
CA LEU A 109 4.71 13.14 5.66
C LEU A 109 4.81 13.84 7.02
N ASP A 110 3.89 14.78 7.29
CA ASP A 110 3.78 15.43 8.62
C ASP A 110 3.11 14.49 9.65
N SER A 111 3.64 13.27 9.80
CA SER A 111 3.01 12.22 10.62
C SER A 111 3.99 11.15 11.08
N ASP A 112 5.20 11.56 11.51
CA ASP A 112 6.22 10.62 11.98
C ASP A 112 5.71 9.76 13.14
N GLY A 113 5.94 8.44 13.03
CA GLY A 113 5.54 7.47 14.05
C GLY A 113 4.03 7.41 14.32
N ALA A 114 3.20 7.80 13.36
CA ALA A 114 1.76 7.91 13.55
C ALA A 114 0.97 6.63 13.23
N TYR A 115 1.52 5.75 12.39
CA TYR A 115 0.80 4.60 11.86
C TYR A 115 1.30 3.29 12.45
N ASP A 116 0.35 2.41 12.77
CA ASP A 116 0.62 1.04 13.22
C ASP A 116 1.02 0.16 12.04
N MET A 117 0.44 0.47 10.87
CA MET A 117 0.64 -0.29 9.64
C MET A 117 0.68 0.64 8.42
N ALA A 118 1.51 0.26 7.44
CA ALA A 118 1.45 0.79 6.09
C ALA A 118 1.14 -0.34 5.09
N ILE A 119 0.44 0.01 4.02
CA ILE A 119 0.16 -0.87 2.89
C ILE A 119 0.48 -0.15 1.59
N SER A 120 0.91 -0.88 0.57
CA SER A 120 1.10 -0.34 -0.78
C SER A 120 1.05 -1.45 -1.83
N ASN A 121 0.56 -1.11 -3.02
CA ASN A 121 0.51 -2.04 -4.14
C ASN A 121 0.83 -1.37 -5.47
N LEU A 122 1.86 -1.85 -6.17
CA LEU A 122 2.26 -1.42 -7.52
C LEU A 122 2.59 0.08 -7.64
N VAL A 123 3.31 0.62 -6.66
CA VAL A 123 3.66 2.05 -6.57
C VAL A 123 5.16 2.31 -6.81
N PHE A 124 6.02 1.69 -6.03
CA PHE A 124 7.43 2.07 -5.90
C PHE A 124 8.26 1.75 -7.13
N HIS A 125 7.92 0.69 -7.89
CA HIS A 125 8.60 0.40 -9.15
C HIS A 125 8.51 1.54 -10.18
N ASN A 126 7.47 2.38 -10.11
CA ASN A 126 7.28 3.55 -10.97
C ASN A 126 8.22 4.71 -10.64
N LEU A 127 8.84 4.72 -9.46
CA LEU A 127 9.69 5.81 -8.97
C LEU A 127 11.18 5.63 -9.33
N GLY A 128 11.56 4.50 -9.93
CA GLY A 128 12.95 4.21 -10.23
C GLY A 128 13.83 4.27 -8.96
N LYS A 129 15.00 4.92 -9.02
CA LYS A 129 15.88 5.08 -7.85
C LYS A 129 15.32 6.00 -6.77
N LYS A 130 14.37 6.87 -7.10
CA LYS A 130 13.71 7.75 -6.11
C LYS A 130 12.80 6.98 -5.15
N ARG A 131 12.50 5.69 -5.41
CA ARG A 131 11.71 4.84 -4.52
C ARG A 131 12.29 4.76 -3.11
N TYR A 132 13.60 4.93 -2.94
CA TYR A 132 14.25 4.91 -1.62
C TYR A 132 13.81 6.10 -0.74
N LEU A 133 13.59 7.27 -1.33
CA LEU A 133 13.00 8.42 -0.61
C LEU A 133 11.56 8.11 -0.17
N ALA A 134 10.80 7.47 -1.04
CA ALA A 134 9.42 7.09 -0.74
C ALA A 134 9.35 5.97 0.32
N TYR A 135 10.25 4.99 0.29
CA TYR A 135 10.39 3.99 1.37
C TYR A 135 10.71 4.67 2.71
N GLU A 136 11.68 5.61 2.73
CA GLU A 136 12.03 6.39 3.92
C GLU A 136 10.81 7.11 4.50
N THR A 137 10.03 7.78 3.65
CA THR A 137 8.79 8.46 4.05
C THR A 137 7.82 7.51 4.74
N VAL A 138 7.62 6.30 4.18
CA VAL A 138 6.72 5.30 4.79
C VAL A 138 7.28 4.78 6.12
N PHE A 139 8.59 4.45 6.18
CA PHE A 139 9.19 3.98 7.42
C PHE A 139 9.18 5.03 8.53
N ASN A 140 9.39 6.32 8.21
CA ASN A 140 9.29 7.40 9.18
C ASN A 140 7.87 7.56 9.71
N ALA A 141 6.86 7.41 8.86
CA ALA A 141 5.45 7.48 9.25
C ALA A 141 5.01 6.31 10.14
N LEU A 142 5.68 5.15 10.09
CA LEU A 142 5.39 4.01 10.92
C LEU A 142 5.92 4.18 12.35
N LYS A 143 5.14 3.70 13.33
CA LYS A 143 5.61 3.47 14.69
C LYS A 143 6.75 2.45 14.70
N ASP A 144 7.60 2.52 15.72
CA ASP A 144 8.57 1.47 15.97
C ASP A 144 7.85 0.13 16.23
N GLY A 145 8.31 -0.94 15.60
CA GLY A 145 7.64 -2.23 15.58
C GLY A 145 6.41 -2.32 14.66
N GLY A 146 6.03 -1.23 14.00
CA GLY A 146 4.92 -1.19 13.03
C GLY A 146 5.23 -2.01 11.77
N TYR A 147 4.19 -2.37 11.03
CA TYR A 147 4.30 -3.26 9.87
C TYR A 147 4.09 -2.52 8.55
N PHE A 148 4.82 -2.95 7.51
CA PHE A 148 4.60 -2.51 6.14
C PHE A 148 4.35 -3.73 5.23
N ILE A 149 3.16 -3.80 4.62
CA ILE A 149 2.85 -4.80 3.60
C ILE A 149 3.02 -4.14 2.23
N LEU A 150 4.05 -4.57 1.52
CA LEU A 150 4.47 -4.00 0.23
C LEU A 150 4.32 -5.02 -0.88
N GLY A 151 3.33 -4.84 -1.75
CA GLY A 151 3.15 -5.59 -2.98
C GLY A 151 3.69 -4.82 -4.17
N ASP A 152 4.76 -5.30 -4.82
CA ASP A 152 5.35 -4.57 -5.94
C ASP A 152 6.19 -5.47 -6.88
N LEU A 153 6.66 -4.87 -7.97
CA LEU A 153 7.74 -5.38 -8.80
C LEU A 153 9.07 -4.84 -8.24
N PHE A 154 10.06 -5.72 -8.10
CA PHE A 154 11.36 -5.34 -7.53
C PHE A 154 12.45 -5.47 -8.58
N PRO A 155 12.60 -4.50 -9.50
CA PRO A 155 13.58 -4.58 -10.60
C PRO A 155 15.03 -4.67 -10.11
N SER A 156 15.31 -4.23 -8.89
CA SER A 156 16.61 -4.30 -8.21
C SER A 156 16.45 -4.88 -6.82
N LEU A 157 15.86 -6.08 -6.70
CA LEU A 157 15.51 -6.71 -5.41
C LEU A 157 16.65 -6.70 -4.38
N MET A 158 17.88 -6.97 -4.81
CA MET A 158 19.05 -6.99 -3.91
C MET A 158 19.30 -5.63 -3.26
N GLU A 159 19.21 -4.54 -4.05
CA GLU A 159 19.35 -3.17 -3.54
C GLU A 159 18.21 -2.81 -2.59
N ASP A 160 16.98 -3.25 -2.91
CA ASP A 160 15.80 -3.02 -2.05
C ASP A 160 15.94 -3.77 -0.72
N VAL A 161 16.39 -5.03 -0.75
CA VAL A 161 16.67 -5.84 0.46
C VAL A 161 17.78 -5.20 1.30
N GLU A 162 18.86 -4.72 0.67
CA GLU A 162 19.93 -4.02 1.38
C GLU A 162 19.41 -2.76 2.09
N PHE A 163 18.56 -1.98 1.42
CA PHE A 163 17.90 -0.82 2.01
C PHE A 163 17.04 -1.21 3.21
N PHE A 164 16.27 -2.30 3.10
CA PHE A 164 15.38 -2.77 4.16
C PHE A 164 16.14 -3.31 5.38
N ASN A 165 17.26 -4.04 5.17
CA ASN A 165 18.03 -4.66 6.24
C ASN A 165 18.47 -3.68 7.34
N GLY A 166 18.74 -2.42 7.01
CA GLY A 166 19.08 -1.38 7.98
C GLY A 166 17.90 -0.88 8.82
N ARG A 167 16.65 -1.05 8.35
CA ARG A 167 15.45 -0.37 8.87
C ARG A 167 14.38 -1.29 9.40
N CYS A 168 14.29 -2.49 8.86
CA CYS A 168 13.23 -3.45 9.21
C CYS A 168 13.70 -4.90 9.11
N SER A 169 12.88 -5.81 9.58
CA SER A 169 12.99 -7.24 9.36
C SER A 169 11.99 -7.66 8.29
N ILE A 170 12.40 -8.53 7.35
CA ILE A 170 11.49 -9.18 6.42
C ILE A 170 10.86 -10.37 7.15
N VAL A 171 9.59 -10.23 7.54
CA VAL A 171 8.86 -11.25 8.30
C VAL A 171 8.35 -12.37 7.39
N SER A 172 7.89 -12.01 6.18
CA SER A 172 7.36 -12.95 5.20
C SER A 172 7.50 -12.40 3.79
N GLU A 173 7.69 -13.30 2.83
CA GLU A 173 7.67 -13.01 1.41
C GLU A 173 6.71 -13.98 0.72
N LYS A 174 5.88 -13.45 -0.17
CA LYS A 174 5.04 -14.21 -1.10
C LYS A 174 5.41 -13.80 -2.52
N VAL A 175 5.83 -14.76 -3.32
CA VAL A 175 6.08 -14.54 -4.75
C VAL A 175 4.84 -14.96 -5.51
N SER A 176 4.27 -14.03 -6.26
CA SER A 176 3.20 -14.29 -7.21
C SER A 176 3.80 -14.53 -8.59
N GLU A 177 2.96 -14.66 -9.61
CA GLU A 177 3.36 -14.94 -11.00
C GLU A 177 4.49 -14.04 -11.52
N GLY A 178 5.28 -14.57 -12.44
CA GLY A 178 6.41 -13.90 -13.07
C GLY A 178 7.75 -14.53 -12.67
N SER A 179 8.78 -14.20 -13.41
CA SER A 179 10.15 -14.68 -13.15
C SER A 179 11.15 -13.52 -13.17
N GLY A 180 12.24 -13.70 -12.45
CA GLY A 180 13.31 -12.72 -12.39
C GLY A 180 12.88 -11.37 -11.79
N LYS A 181 13.43 -10.28 -12.34
CA LYS A 181 13.24 -8.91 -11.84
C LYS A 181 11.81 -8.34 -11.98
N TRP A 182 10.96 -9.00 -12.75
CA TRP A 182 9.56 -8.59 -12.96
C TRP A 182 8.56 -9.48 -12.22
N ALA A 183 9.05 -10.36 -11.33
CA ALA A 183 8.17 -11.12 -10.46
C ALA A 183 7.46 -10.16 -9.49
N TYR A 184 6.13 -10.24 -9.45
CA TYR A 184 5.38 -9.54 -8.43
C TYR A 184 5.58 -10.25 -7.08
N ARG A 185 5.95 -9.49 -6.06
CA ARG A 185 6.22 -9.98 -4.70
C ARG A 185 5.42 -9.17 -3.69
N ILE A 186 5.00 -9.82 -2.63
CA ILE A 186 4.41 -9.17 -1.46
C ILE A 186 5.32 -9.45 -0.28
N LEU A 187 5.87 -8.40 0.29
CA LEU A 187 6.72 -8.45 1.49
C LEU A 187 5.93 -7.98 2.70
N LEU A 188 6.01 -8.72 3.80
CA LEU A 188 5.63 -8.25 5.12
C LEU A 188 6.90 -7.83 5.85
N LEU A 189 7.03 -6.53 6.09
CA LEU A 189 8.17 -5.90 6.73
C LEU A 189 7.75 -5.42 8.13
N GLN A 190 8.62 -5.55 9.13
CA GLN A 190 8.43 -4.97 10.46
C GLN A 190 9.53 -3.96 10.75
N LYS A 191 9.17 -2.71 11.01
CA LYS A 191 10.11 -1.64 11.37
C LYS A 191 10.85 -2.02 12.65
N LYS A 192 12.18 -1.85 12.64
CA LYS A 192 12.99 -2.03 13.85
C LYS A 192 12.60 -1.03 14.92
N GLN A 193 12.78 -1.40 16.18
CA GLN A 193 12.69 -0.47 17.28
C GLN A 193 13.98 0.35 17.31
N ASN A 194 13.87 1.66 17.51
CA ASN A 194 15.02 2.48 17.81
C ASN A 194 15.44 2.18 19.26
N GLU A 195 16.69 1.72 19.43
CA GLU A 195 17.29 1.54 20.76
C GLU A 195 17.53 2.87 21.47
#